data_0d54dba35148c6fa6526bfb4ff12dc79
#
_entry.id   0d54dba35148c6fa6526bfb4ff12dc79
#
_cell.length_a   1.000
_cell.length_b   1.000
_cell.length_c   1.000
_cell.angle_alpha   90.00
_cell.angle_beta   90.00
_cell.angle_gamma   90.00
#
_symmetry.space_group_name_H-M   'P 1'
#
loop_
_entity.id
_entity.type
_entity.pdbx_description
1 polymer ?
#
loop_
_entity_poly.entity_id
_entity_poly.type
_entity_poly.pdbx_seq_one_letter_code
_entity_poly.pdbx_strand_id
1 'polypeptide(L)'
;MAYPVEHIPNAWTKGMGTTPSVVLFLTCDAFGVLPPISRLTADAAMYHFVTGFTAKIPGTEVGVTEPTPTFSSLFGEPFMPLDPMVYAKMLGERIADGRTRVYLVNTGWIGGGYGVGHRIELAYTRSLVARALDGTIEDSEFVHDDIFNVDIPTTCHGVPDGILVPRQYWQSTARYDEAAHNLAVMFEENFEKKYSHLPESVKAAGPHAQVHADARHRGRGLLGLRH
;
A
#
# COMPACT_ATOMS: atom_id res chain seq x y z
N MET A 1 12.60 18.63 -18.09
CA MET A 1 12.51 20.09 -17.90
C MET A 1 13.08 20.41 -16.53
N ALA A 2 13.92 21.41 -16.38
CA ALA A 2 14.46 21.86 -15.09
C ALA A 2 14.12 23.34 -14.93
N TYR A 3 13.79 23.74 -13.70
CA TYR A 3 13.49 25.13 -13.35
C TYR A 3 13.94 25.40 -11.90
N PRO A 4 14.25 26.65 -11.54
CA PRO A 4 14.65 27.02 -10.19
C PRO A 4 13.54 26.75 -9.16
N VAL A 5 13.92 26.40 -7.93
CA VAL A 5 12.97 26.09 -6.85
C VAL A 5 12.08 27.31 -6.48
N GLU A 6 12.57 28.50 -6.69
CA GLU A 6 11.86 29.77 -6.43
C GLU A 6 10.62 29.95 -7.32
N HIS A 7 10.53 29.21 -8.43
CA HIS A 7 9.35 29.22 -9.30
C HIS A 7 8.18 28.38 -8.75
N ILE A 8 8.42 27.61 -7.68
CA ILE A 8 7.39 26.81 -7.03
C ILE A 8 6.76 27.64 -5.90
N PRO A 9 5.46 27.96 -5.96
CA PRO A 9 4.79 28.66 -4.86
C PRO A 9 4.97 27.91 -3.53
N ASN A 10 5.29 28.67 -2.47
CA ASN A 10 5.53 28.13 -1.11
C ASN A 10 6.73 27.16 -0.98
N ALA A 11 7.63 27.13 -1.95
CA ALA A 11 8.84 26.35 -1.84
C ALA A 11 9.75 26.86 -0.71
N TRP A 12 10.37 25.92 0.00
CA TRP A 12 11.39 26.27 1.00
C TRP A 12 12.72 26.56 0.31
N THR A 13 13.02 27.84 0.13
CA THR A 13 14.18 28.32 -0.67
C THR A 13 15.55 27.92 -0.10
N LYS A 14 15.64 27.60 1.20
CA LYS A 14 16.87 27.08 1.79
C LYS A 14 17.24 25.68 1.32
N GLY A 15 16.32 24.95 0.67
CA GLY A 15 16.56 23.61 0.12
C GLY A 15 16.93 22.52 1.16
N MET A 16 16.80 22.81 2.44
CA MET A 16 17.13 21.89 3.54
C MET A 16 15.98 21.83 4.53
N GLY A 17 15.66 20.61 4.99
CA GLY A 17 14.66 20.34 6.04
C GLY A 17 15.19 19.36 7.08
N THR A 18 14.43 19.16 8.15
CA THR A 18 14.65 18.09 9.13
C THR A 18 14.10 16.76 8.60
N THR A 19 14.34 15.66 9.33
CA THR A 19 13.69 14.37 9.04
C THR A 19 12.17 14.57 9.06
N PRO A 20 11.43 14.10 8.04
CA PRO A 20 9.98 14.24 7.99
C PRO A 20 9.33 13.44 9.11
N SER A 21 8.22 13.95 9.68
CA SER A 21 7.42 13.23 10.67
C SER A 21 6.48 12.21 10.03
N VAL A 22 6.18 12.37 8.74
CA VAL A 22 5.27 11.48 7.98
C VAL A 22 5.86 11.23 6.61
N VAL A 23 5.83 9.96 6.18
CA VAL A 23 6.11 9.51 4.82
C VAL A 23 4.86 8.87 4.24
N LEU A 24 4.49 9.27 3.03
CA LEU A 24 3.34 8.73 2.30
C LEU A 24 3.86 8.01 1.05
N PHE A 25 3.64 6.69 0.98
CA PHE A 25 3.81 5.93 -0.25
C PHE A 25 2.50 5.95 -1.03
N LEU A 26 2.54 6.43 -2.26
CA LEU A 26 1.37 6.48 -3.12
C LEU A 26 1.33 5.26 -4.03
N THR A 27 0.22 4.54 -3.98
CA THR A 27 -0.05 3.42 -4.88
C THR A 27 -1.37 3.64 -5.63
N CYS A 28 -1.57 2.89 -6.70
CA CYS A 28 -2.83 2.81 -7.42
C CYS A 28 -3.16 1.34 -7.63
N ASP A 29 -4.07 0.81 -6.82
CA ASP A 29 -4.52 -0.57 -6.94
C ASP A 29 -5.68 -0.69 -7.91
N ALA A 30 -5.49 -1.45 -8.99
CA ALA A 30 -6.55 -1.72 -9.98
C ALA A 30 -7.38 -2.99 -9.65
N PHE A 31 -6.99 -3.75 -8.63
CA PHE A 31 -7.75 -4.91 -8.14
C PHE A 31 -8.84 -4.52 -7.15
N GLY A 32 -8.72 -3.36 -6.52
CA GLY A 32 -9.68 -2.83 -5.56
C GLY A 32 -9.65 -3.52 -4.19
N VAL A 33 -8.51 -4.06 -3.81
CA VAL A 33 -8.32 -4.84 -2.58
C VAL A 33 -7.46 -4.15 -1.54
N LEU A 34 -6.56 -3.24 -1.95
CA LEU A 34 -5.76 -2.48 -0.99
C LEU A 34 -6.60 -1.42 -0.27
N PRO A 35 -6.40 -1.23 1.04
CA PRO A 35 -7.06 -0.18 1.80
C PRO A 35 -6.78 1.21 1.23
N PRO A 36 -7.71 2.18 1.36
CA PRO A 36 -7.47 3.57 0.97
C PRO A 36 -6.28 4.21 1.67
N ILE A 37 -6.02 3.81 2.91
CA ILE A 37 -4.80 4.13 3.66
C ILE A 37 -4.50 3.00 4.63
N SER A 38 -3.21 2.72 4.84
CA SER A 38 -2.74 1.81 5.88
C SER A 38 -1.45 2.30 6.50
N ARG A 39 -1.27 2.05 7.80
CA ARG A 39 -0.05 2.32 8.53
C ARG A 39 0.91 1.16 8.37
N LEU A 40 2.19 1.46 8.15
CA LEU A 40 3.24 0.49 7.94
C LEU A 40 4.20 0.46 9.12
N THR A 41 4.61 -0.75 9.51
CA THR A 41 5.80 -0.94 10.36
C THR A 41 7.07 -0.57 9.58
N ALA A 42 8.21 -0.45 10.25
CA ALA A 42 9.47 -0.14 9.57
C ALA A 42 9.85 -1.17 8.50
N ASP A 43 9.68 -2.47 8.80
CA ASP A 43 9.98 -3.54 7.86
C ASP A 43 8.97 -3.59 6.70
N ALA A 44 7.67 -3.38 6.98
CA ALA A 44 6.65 -3.25 5.93
C ALA A 44 6.91 -2.03 5.04
N ALA A 45 7.35 -0.90 5.62
CA ALA A 45 7.75 0.27 4.84
C ALA A 45 8.91 -0.04 3.89
N MET A 46 9.95 -0.75 4.36
CA MET A 46 11.03 -1.20 3.49
C MET A 46 10.55 -2.14 2.40
N TYR A 47 9.67 -3.10 2.73
CA TYR A 47 9.08 -4.03 1.76
C TYR A 47 8.32 -3.29 0.64
N HIS A 48 7.37 -2.43 1.01
CA HIS A 48 6.58 -1.66 0.05
C HIS A 48 7.44 -0.68 -0.74
N PHE A 49 8.48 -0.13 -0.14
CA PHE A 49 9.41 0.77 -0.83
C PHE A 49 10.19 0.05 -1.92
N VAL A 50 10.79 -1.12 -1.64
CA VAL A 50 11.55 -1.84 -2.66
C VAL A 50 10.66 -2.44 -3.74
N THR A 51 9.45 -2.90 -3.41
CA THR A 51 8.54 -3.47 -4.40
C THR A 51 7.90 -2.41 -5.27
N GLY A 52 7.55 -1.24 -4.70
CA GLY A 52 7.00 -0.09 -5.44
C GLY A 52 5.76 -0.43 -6.26
N PHE A 53 4.80 -1.16 -5.67
CA PHE A 53 3.58 -1.58 -6.37
C PHE A 53 2.70 -0.39 -6.74
N THR A 54 2.23 -0.39 -7.99
CA THR A 54 1.23 0.54 -8.51
C THR A 54 0.57 -0.05 -9.77
N ALA A 55 -0.32 0.70 -10.42
CA ALA A 55 -0.82 0.35 -11.74
C ALA A 55 -0.51 1.47 -12.73
N LYS A 56 -0.14 1.10 -13.95
CA LYS A 56 -0.14 1.99 -15.11
C LYS A 56 -1.57 2.29 -15.48
N ILE A 57 -1.90 3.56 -15.64
CA ILE A 57 -3.27 4.04 -15.89
C ILE A 57 -3.41 4.47 -17.34
N PRO A 58 -4.53 4.14 -18.03
CA PRO A 58 -4.81 4.63 -19.36
C PRO A 58 -4.67 6.16 -19.46
N GLY A 59 -4.03 6.63 -20.53
CA GLY A 59 -3.79 8.05 -20.77
C GLY A 59 -2.54 8.63 -20.06
N THR A 60 -1.86 7.87 -19.20
CA THR A 60 -0.59 8.29 -18.59
C THR A 60 0.64 7.74 -19.35
N GLU A 61 0.48 6.59 -20.00
CA GLU A 61 1.52 5.97 -20.82
C GLU A 61 0.98 5.56 -22.19
N VAL A 62 1.81 5.69 -23.21
CA VAL A 62 1.43 5.29 -24.59
C VAL A 62 1.23 3.78 -24.65
N GLY A 63 0.09 3.36 -25.23
CA GLY A 63 -0.23 1.94 -25.43
C GLY A 63 -0.92 1.27 -24.24
N VAL A 64 -1.12 1.96 -23.11
CA VAL A 64 -1.90 1.45 -21.97
C VAL A 64 -3.37 1.78 -22.20
N THR A 65 -4.18 0.75 -22.44
CA THR A 65 -5.64 0.84 -22.66
C THR A 65 -6.45 0.50 -21.42
N GLU A 66 -5.89 -0.32 -20.53
CA GLU A 66 -6.48 -0.74 -19.26
C GLU A 66 -5.45 -0.65 -18.13
N PRO A 67 -5.87 -0.44 -16.87
CA PRO A 67 -4.95 -0.43 -15.74
C PRO A 67 -4.18 -1.73 -15.65
N THR A 68 -2.86 -1.63 -15.66
CA THR A 68 -1.95 -2.78 -15.63
C THR A 68 -1.09 -2.73 -14.38
N PRO A 69 -1.12 -3.77 -13.51
CA PRO A 69 -0.27 -3.82 -12.32
C PRO A 69 1.20 -3.75 -12.72
N THR A 70 1.98 -3.02 -11.93
CA THR A 70 3.42 -2.88 -12.13
C THR A 70 4.16 -2.73 -10.81
N PHE A 71 5.42 -3.18 -10.79
CA PHE A 71 6.33 -3.03 -9.68
C PHE A 71 7.52 -2.18 -10.15
N SER A 72 7.60 -0.95 -9.64
CA SER A 72 8.69 -0.01 -9.91
C SER A 72 9.46 0.21 -8.62
N SER A 73 10.62 -0.43 -8.49
CA SER A 73 11.46 -0.35 -7.29
C SER A 73 11.59 1.09 -6.80
N LEU A 74 11.43 1.29 -5.49
CA LEU A 74 11.58 2.60 -4.84
C LEU A 74 10.58 3.66 -5.38
N PHE A 75 9.49 3.23 -6.04
CA PHE A 75 8.55 4.10 -6.77
C PHE A 75 9.20 4.97 -7.86
N GLY A 76 10.42 4.64 -8.30
CA GLY A 76 11.19 5.45 -9.22
C GLY A 76 12.43 4.75 -9.77
N GLU A 77 12.36 3.45 -10.04
CA GLU A 77 13.47 2.61 -10.49
C GLU A 77 14.35 3.26 -11.58
N PRO A 78 13.81 3.93 -12.63
CA PRO A 78 14.65 4.55 -13.66
C PRO A 78 15.52 5.71 -13.17
N PHE A 79 15.24 6.25 -11.97
CA PHE A 79 15.95 7.40 -11.41
C PHE A 79 16.94 7.02 -10.32
N MET A 80 17.04 5.72 -9.98
CA MET A 80 17.84 5.24 -8.86
C MET A 80 19.10 4.52 -9.38
N PRO A 81 20.30 5.16 -9.30
CA PRO A 81 21.52 4.60 -9.88
C PRO A 81 22.18 3.50 -9.04
N LEU A 82 21.80 3.37 -7.77
CA LEU A 82 22.36 2.36 -6.86
C LEU A 82 21.40 1.18 -6.71
N ASP A 83 21.91 0.08 -6.13
CA ASP A 83 21.09 -1.06 -5.76
C ASP A 83 19.93 -0.64 -4.84
N PRO A 84 18.69 -1.13 -5.05
CA PRO A 84 17.52 -0.81 -4.21
C PRO A 84 17.73 -1.06 -2.72
N MET A 85 18.58 -2.04 -2.35
CA MET A 85 18.96 -2.33 -0.98
C MET A 85 19.59 -1.13 -0.27
N VAL A 86 20.44 -0.37 -0.96
CA VAL A 86 21.11 0.79 -0.37
C VAL A 86 20.07 1.81 0.10
N TYR A 87 19.08 2.08 -0.74
CA TYR A 87 18.01 3.03 -0.43
C TYR A 87 17.04 2.49 0.64
N ALA A 88 16.72 1.19 0.58
CA ALA A 88 15.87 0.56 1.60
C ALA A 88 16.52 0.62 2.99
N LYS A 89 17.82 0.35 3.08
CA LYS A 89 18.59 0.49 4.32
C LYS A 89 18.58 1.93 4.83
N MET A 90 18.83 2.90 3.95
CA MET A 90 18.80 4.32 4.30
C MET A 90 17.41 4.74 4.83
N LEU A 91 16.33 4.25 4.21
CA LEU A 91 14.98 4.49 4.71
C LEU A 91 14.80 3.86 6.09
N GLY A 92 15.12 2.56 6.24
CA GLY A 92 15.01 1.85 7.50
C GLY A 92 15.73 2.56 8.65
N GLU A 93 16.97 3.01 8.44
CA GLU A 93 17.75 3.77 9.41
C GLU A 93 17.07 5.10 9.81
N ARG A 94 16.37 5.75 8.87
CA ARG A 94 15.71 7.04 9.12
C ARG A 94 14.39 6.92 9.88
N ILE A 95 13.71 5.77 9.76
CA ILE A 95 12.42 5.53 10.42
C ILE A 95 12.53 4.62 11.65
N ALA A 96 13.72 4.07 11.93
CA ALA A 96 13.96 3.11 13.03
C ALA A 96 13.63 3.66 14.42
N ASP A 97 13.71 4.96 14.62
CA ASP A 97 13.43 5.61 15.92
C ASP A 97 11.93 5.79 16.20
N GLY A 98 11.06 5.40 15.27
CA GLY A 98 9.61 5.47 15.38
C GLY A 98 9.00 6.88 15.36
N ARG A 99 9.83 7.93 15.18
CA ARG A 99 9.34 9.32 15.08
C ARG A 99 8.71 9.64 13.73
N THR A 100 9.12 8.93 12.69
CA THR A 100 8.54 9.04 11.35
C THR A 100 7.49 7.97 11.15
N ARG A 101 6.25 8.36 10.97
CA ARG A 101 5.15 7.46 10.60
C ARG A 101 5.13 7.25 9.10
N VAL A 102 4.88 6.03 8.67
CA VAL A 102 4.82 5.67 7.25
C VAL A 102 3.44 5.12 6.93
N TYR A 103 2.82 5.65 5.89
CA TYR A 103 1.53 5.17 5.39
C TYR A 103 1.62 4.80 3.91
N LEU A 104 0.90 3.74 3.54
CA LEU A 104 0.60 3.41 2.16
C LEU A 104 -0.78 4.00 1.83
N VAL A 105 -0.85 4.86 0.82
CA VAL A 105 -2.09 5.53 0.38
C VAL A 105 -2.46 5.00 -1.00
N ASN A 106 -3.62 4.34 -1.08
CA ASN A 106 -4.16 3.83 -2.32
C ASN A 106 -5.05 4.88 -2.98
N THR A 107 -4.74 5.23 -4.21
CA THR A 107 -5.53 6.15 -5.07
C THR A 107 -6.29 5.42 -6.18
N GLY A 108 -6.31 4.07 -6.12
CA GLY A 108 -6.88 3.18 -7.12
C GLY A 108 -8.38 2.92 -6.94
N TRP A 109 -8.76 1.66 -7.04
CA TRP A 109 -10.14 1.19 -7.00
C TRP A 109 -10.55 0.65 -5.63
N ILE A 110 -11.86 0.63 -5.37
CA ILE A 110 -12.50 0.00 -4.22
C ILE A 110 -13.83 -0.64 -4.64
N GLY A 111 -14.31 -1.61 -3.85
CA GLY A 111 -15.58 -2.30 -4.08
C GLY A 111 -15.56 -3.26 -5.27
N GLY A 112 -14.41 -3.50 -5.84
CA GLY A 112 -14.12 -4.31 -7.02
C GLY A 112 -12.93 -3.76 -7.78
N GLY A 113 -12.36 -4.58 -8.67
CA GLY A 113 -11.31 -4.14 -9.59
C GLY A 113 -11.84 -3.23 -10.70
N TYR A 114 -10.95 -2.84 -11.60
CA TYR A 114 -11.28 -2.08 -12.80
C TYR A 114 -12.44 -2.73 -13.58
N GLY A 115 -13.41 -1.92 -13.99
CA GLY A 115 -14.60 -2.39 -14.70
C GLY A 115 -15.75 -2.89 -13.79
N VAL A 116 -15.50 -3.12 -12.49
CA VAL A 116 -16.50 -3.55 -11.50
C VAL A 116 -16.64 -2.53 -10.36
N GLY A 117 -15.55 -2.21 -9.72
CA GLY A 117 -15.49 -1.19 -8.67
C GLY A 117 -15.40 0.23 -9.23
N HIS A 118 -15.10 1.17 -8.37
CA HIS A 118 -14.91 2.58 -8.73
C HIS A 118 -13.63 3.13 -8.09
N ARG A 119 -13.09 4.19 -8.66
CA ARG A 119 -11.93 4.86 -8.09
C ARG A 119 -12.29 5.55 -6.78
N ILE A 120 -11.33 5.51 -5.83
CA ILE A 120 -11.41 6.26 -4.59
C ILE A 120 -11.56 7.75 -4.94
N GLU A 121 -12.56 8.41 -4.36
CA GLU A 121 -12.80 9.82 -4.60
C GLU A 121 -11.63 10.67 -4.11
N LEU A 122 -11.27 11.67 -4.89
CA LEU A 122 -10.16 12.56 -4.55
C LEU A 122 -10.39 13.29 -3.21
N ALA A 123 -11.65 13.57 -2.87
CA ALA A 123 -12.01 14.19 -1.60
C ALA A 123 -11.62 13.29 -0.42
N TYR A 124 -11.85 11.96 -0.52
CA TYR A 124 -11.47 11.00 0.52
C TYR A 124 -9.94 10.88 0.63
N THR A 125 -9.24 10.75 -0.51
CA THR A 125 -7.77 10.72 -0.51
C THR A 125 -7.18 11.98 0.16
N ARG A 126 -7.73 13.15 -0.13
CA ARG A 126 -7.29 14.40 0.51
C ARG A 126 -7.54 14.43 2.02
N SER A 127 -8.71 13.94 2.47
CA SER A 127 -9.00 13.81 3.90
C SER A 127 -8.01 12.86 4.59
N LEU A 128 -7.78 11.68 4.02
CA LEU A 128 -6.84 10.69 4.55
C LEU A 128 -5.42 11.26 4.68
N VAL A 129 -4.93 11.92 3.63
CA VAL A 129 -3.62 12.58 3.64
C VAL A 129 -3.56 13.70 4.69
N ALA A 130 -4.59 14.54 4.78
CA ALA A 130 -4.64 15.61 5.77
C ALA A 130 -4.59 15.06 7.20
N ARG A 131 -5.38 13.99 7.49
CA ARG A 131 -5.40 13.35 8.81
C ARG A 131 -4.11 12.61 9.15
N ALA A 132 -3.44 12.03 8.15
CA ALA A 132 -2.10 11.45 8.32
C ALA A 132 -1.05 12.53 8.66
N LEU A 133 -1.11 13.69 7.99
CA LEU A 133 -0.15 14.78 8.19
C LEU A 133 -0.35 15.51 9.52
N ASP A 134 -1.60 15.77 9.93
CA ASP A 134 -1.89 16.41 11.22
C ASP A 134 -1.86 15.43 12.42
N GLY A 135 -1.76 14.14 12.14
CA GLY A 135 -1.65 13.07 13.13
C GLY A 135 -2.97 12.57 13.70
N THR A 136 -4.11 13.17 13.36
CA THR A 136 -5.42 12.79 13.91
C THR A 136 -5.91 11.43 13.42
N ILE A 137 -5.29 10.86 12.39
CA ILE A 137 -5.58 9.48 11.96
C ILE A 137 -5.20 8.45 13.04
N GLU A 138 -4.24 8.77 13.92
CA GLU A 138 -3.80 7.91 15.01
C GLU A 138 -4.82 7.85 16.18
N ASP A 139 -5.82 8.74 16.19
CA ASP A 139 -6.92 8.69 17.16
C ASP A 139 -7.93 7.59 16.82
N SER A 140 -7.84 7.00 15.62
CA SER A 140 -8.64 5.85 15.21
C SER A 140 -8.16 4.56 15.86
N GLU A 141 -9.09 3.61 16.04
CA GLU A 141 -8.72 2.22 16.22
C GLU A 141 -8.19 1.65 14.90
N PHE A 142 -7.23 0.74 15.00
CA PHE A 142 -6.67 0.06 13.82
C PHE A 142 -7.02 -1.42 13.85
N VAL A 143 -7.37 -1.96 12.69
CA VAL A 143 -7.49 -3.40 12.47
C VAL A 143 -6.34 -3.89 11.61
N HIS A 144 -5.81 -5.06 11.94
CA HIS A 144 -4.76 -5.67 11.15
C HIS A 144 -5.35 -6.43 9.96
N ASP A 145 -4.76 -6.25 8.78
CA ASP A 145 -5.06 -7.04 7.57
C ASP A 145 -4.02 -8.15 7.42
N ASP A 146 -4.45 -9.39 7.63
CA ASP A 146 -3.58 -10.55 7.61
C ASP A 146 -3.00 -10.89 6.22
N ILE A 147 -3.66 -10.45 5.13
CA ILE A 147 -3.22 -10.74 3.76
C ILE A 147 -2.10 -9.77 3.37
N PHE A 148 -2.35 -8.47 3.53
CA PHE A 148 -1.40 -7.44 3.15
C PHE A 148 -0.44 -7.06 4.28
N ASN A 149 -0.64 -7.59 5.49
CA ASN A 149 0.18 -7.39 6.69
C ASN A 149 0.35 -5.90 7.02
N VAL A 150 -0.75 -5.18 7.05
CA VAL A 150 -0.81 -3.74 7.31
C VAL A 150 -1.91 -3.39 8.31
N ASP A 151 -1.77 -2.26 8.99
CA ASP A 151 -2.78 -1.76 9.92
C ASP A 151 -3.68 -0.74 9.24
N ILE A 152 -4.99 -0.96 9.31
CA ILE A 152 -6.02 -0.15 8.66
C ILE A 152 -6.77 0.65 9.72
N PRO A 153 -6.89 2.00 9.63
CA PRO A 153 -7.74 2.77 10.52
C PRO A 153 -9.21 2.43 10.25
N THR A 154 -9.99 2.27 11.31
CA THR A 154 -11.43 1.93 11.20
C THR A 154 -12.30 3.15 10.96
N THR A 155 -11.82 4.34 11.31
CA THR A 155 -12.50 5.62 11.12
C THR A 155 -11.55 6.70 10.60
N CYS A 156 -12.08 7.64 9.81
CA CYS A 156 -11.34 8.83 9.40
C CYS A 156 -12.32 9.97 9.09
N HIS A 157 -12.12 11.12 9.71
CA HIS A 157 -12.98 12.29 9.46
C HIS A 157 -13.01 12.67 7.97
N GLY A 158 -14.20 12.81 7.40
CA GLY A 158 -14.42 13.16 6.00
C GLY A 158 -14.34 11.98 5.03
N VAL A 159 -14.25 10.76 5.54
CA VAL A 159 -14.25 9.52 4.78
C VAL A 159 -15.32 8.58 5.32
N PRO A 160 -16.17 7.95 4.50
CA PRO A 160 -17.11 6.93 4.97
C PRO A 160 -16.36 5.73 5.55
N ASP A 161 -16.70 5.32 6.79
CA ASP A 161 -15.99 4.23 7.48
C ASP A 161 -16.03 2.91 6.68
N GLY A 162 -17.14 2.64 6.01
CA GLY A 162 -17.32 1.40 5.23
C GLY A 162 -16.31 1.18 4.11
N ILE A 163 -15.61 2.24 3.62
CA ILE A 163 -14.62 2.09 2.55
C ILE A 163 -13.21 1.81 3.06
N LEU A 164 -12.94 2.05 4.35
CA LEU A 164 -11.59 1.94 4.92
C LEU A 164 -11.11 0.49 4.95
N VAL A 165 -12.02 -0.46 5.21
CA VAL A 165 -11.74 -1.91 5.24
C VAL A 165 -12.31 -2.56 3.98
N PRO A 166 -11.53 -2.74 2.89
CA PRO A 166 -12.06 -3.12 1.58
C PRO A 166 -12.87 -4.42 1.58
N ARG A 167 -12.46 -5.41 2.37
CA ARG A 167 -13.15 -6.70 2.46
C ARG A 167 -14.62 -6.56 2.90
N GLN A 168 -14.92 -5.57 3.73
CA GLN A 168 -16.27 -5.28 4.19
C GLN A 168 -17.08 -4.48 3.14
N TYR A 169 -16.40 -3.75 2.28
CA TYR A 169 -17.02 -2.91 1.26
C TYR A 169 -17.39 -3.68 -0.03
N TRP A 170 -16.72 -4.81 -0.29
CA TRP A 170 -17.03 -5.62 -1.47
C TRP A 170 -18.39 -6.32 -1.31
N GLN A 171 -19.14 -6.42 -2.42
CA GLN A 171 -20.43 -7.16 -2.45
C GLN A 171 -20.25 -8.65 -2.16
N SER A 172 -19.08 -9.22 -2.43
CA SER A 172 -18.77 -10.62 -2.20
C SER A 172 -17.39 -10.75 -1.56
N THR A 173 -17.37 -11.20 -0.31
CA THR A 173 -16.12 -11.49 0.42
C THR A 173 -15.28 -12.58 -0.26
N ALA A 174 -15.93 -13.58 -0.88
CA ALA A 174 -15.21 -14.63 -1.59
C ALA A 174 -14.47 -14.10 -2.83
N ARG A 175 -15.06 -13.17 -3.58
CA ARG A 175 -14.40 -12.52 -4.71
C ARG A 175 -13.27 -11.57 -4.24
N TYR A 176 -13.50 -10.88 -3.12
CA TYR A 176 -12.44 -10.08 -2.51
C TYR A 176 -11.24 -10.97 -2.15
N ASP A 177 -11.50 -12.06 -1.42
CA ASP A 177 -10.49 -12.99 -0.95
C ASP A 177 -9.67 -13.61 -2.12
N GLU A 178 -10.33 -13.92 -3.24
CA GLU A 178 -9.66 -14.38 -4.46
C GLU A 178 -8.78 -13.29 -5.08
N ALA A 179 -9.29 -12.07 -5.22
CA ALA A 179 -8.53 -10.96 -5.81
C ALA A 179 -7.36 -10.53 -4.91
N ALA A 180 -7.56 -10.51 -3.59
CA ALA A 180 -6.52 -10.18 -2.62
C ALA A 180 -5.42 -11.25 -2.60
N HIS A 181 -5.80 -12.54 -2.64
CA HIS A 181 -4.84 -13.64 -2.76
C HIS A 181 -3.99 -13.50 -4.04
N ASN A 182 -4.62 -13.25 -5.18
CA ASN A 182 -3.90 -13.08 -6.45
C ASN A 182 -2.90 -11.94 -6.40
N LEU A 183 -3.27 -10.80 -5.80
CA LEU A 183 -2.34 -9.68 -5.63
C LEU A 183 -1.21 -10.02 -4.65
N ALA A 184 -1.50 -10.72 -3.54
CA ALA A 184 -0.48 -11.16 -2.58
C ALA A 184 0.55 -12.10 -3.24
N VAL A 185 0.10 -13.05 -4.08
CA VAL A 185 1.00 -13.91 -4.88
C VAL A 185 1.93 -13.07 -5.77
N MET A 186 1.39 -12.05 -6.45
CA MET A 186 2.20 -11.17 -7.28
C MET A 186 3.29 -10.42 -6.48
N PHE A 187 2.98 -10.00 -5.26
CA PHE A 187 3.95 -9.39 -4.35
C PHE A 187 5.04 -10.37 -3.96
N GLU A 188 4.66 -11.59 -3.52
CA GLU A 188 5.61 -12.65 -3.13
C GLU A 188 6.53 -13.02 -4.30
N GLU A 189 5.98 -13.26 -5.50
CA GLU A 189 6.78 -13.60 -6.69
C GLU A 189 7.75 -12.48 -7.08
N ASN A 190 7.29 -11.22 -7.05
CA ASN A 190 8.15 -10.08 -7.34
C ASN A 190 9.29 -9.96 -6.32
N PHE A 191 8.97 -10.14 -5.03
CA PHE A 191 9.95 -10.05 -3.95
C PHE A 191 10.99 -11.17 -4.06
N GLU A 192 10.57 -12.42 -4.22
CA GLU A 192 11.48 -13.56 -4.38
C GLU A 192 12.40 -13.40 -5.60
N LYS A 193 11.86 -12.90 -6.69
CA LYS A 193 12.63 -12.73 -7.92
C LYS A 193 13.69 -11.63 -7.83
N LYS A 194 13.39 -10.51 -7.15
CA LYS A 194 14.24 -9.31 -7.16
C LYS A 194 14.96 -9.08 -5.82
N TYR A 195 14.38 -9.48 -4.69
CA TYR A 195 14.75 -9.02 -3.35
C TYR A 195 14.94 -10.15 -2.34
N SER A 196 15.10 -11.40 -2.78
CA SER A 196 15.31 -12.57 -1.89
C SER A 196 16.54 -12.46 -0.99
N HIS A 197 17.46 -11.56 -1.28
CA HIS A 197 18.66 -11.26 -0.48
C HIS A 197 18.42 -10.26 0.68
N LEU A 198 17.20 -9.68 0.77
CA LEU A 198 16.82 -8.79 1.86
C LEU A 198 16.63 -9.56 3.18
N PRO A 199 16.73 -8.87 4.35
CA PRO A 199 16.50 -9.51 5.64
C PRO A 199 15.15 -10.22 5.70
N GLU A 200 15.11 -11.37 6.39
CA GLU A 200 13.89 -12.16 6.55
C GLU A 200 12.78 -11.37 7.25
N SER A 201 13.12 -10.43 8.15
CA SER A 201 12.14 -9.54 8.80
C SER A 201 11.40 -8.67 7.78
N VAL A 202 12.10 -8.17 6.76
CA VAL A 202 11.49 -7.37 5.69
C VAL A 202 10.59 -8.25 4.82
N LYS A 203 11.06 -9.46 4.46
CA LYS A 203 10.25 -10.42 3.71
C LYS A 203 8.97 -10.79 4.46
N ALA A 204 9.09 -11.13 5.74
CA ALA A 204 7.97 -11.49 6.60
C ALA A 204 6.99 -10.33 6.87
N ALA A 205 7.39 -9.09 6.61
CA ALA A 205 6.53 -7.91 6.73
C ALA A 205 5.71 -7.59 5.46
N GLY A 206 5.91 -8.37 4.40
CA GLY A 206 5.14 -8.23 3.15
C GLY A 206 3.78 -8.93 3.19
N PRO A 207 3.02 -8.88 2.08
CA PRO A 207 1.80 -9.64 1.91
C PRO A 207 2.01 -11.16 1.98
N HIS A 208 0.99 -11.88 2.48
CA HIS A 208 0.99 -13.33 2.67
C HIS A 208 -0.15 -14.02 1.92
N ALA A 209 0.17 -14.67 0.80
CA ALA A 209 -0.82 -15.39 0.00
C ALA A 209 -1.41 -16.63 0.71
N GLN A 210 -0.67 -17.27 1.63
CA GLN A 210 -1.08 -18.52 2.27
C GLN A 210 -2.13 -18.38 3.38
N VAL A 211 -2.34 -17.19 3.94
CA VAL A 211 -3.30 -16.97 5.06
C VAL A 211 -4.70 -17.47 4.72
N HIS A 212 -5.12 -17.38 3.47
CA HIS A 212 -6.44 -17.87 3.04
C HIS A 212 -6.52 -19.37 2.70
N ALA A 213 -5.42 -20.03 2.42
CA ALA A 213 -5.42 -21.49 2.19
C ALA A 213 -5.79 -22.23 3.48
N ASP A 214 -5.27 -21.81 4.63
CA ASP A 214 -5.54 -22.39 5.94
C ASP A 214 -6.96 -22.14 6.43
N ALA A 215 -7.54 -20.98 6.15
CA ALA A 215 -8.94 -20.66 6.50
C ALA A 215 -9.94 -21.55 5.72
N ARG A 216 -9.66 -21.86 4.46
CA ARG A 216 -10.48 -22.76 3.64
C ARG A 216 -10.42 -24.23 4.13
N HIS A 217 -9.27 -24.65 4.67
CA HIS A 217 -9.11 -26.01 5.24
C HIS A 217 -9.80 -26.16 6.59
N ARG A 218 -9.77 -25.15 7.45
CA ARG A 218 -10.47 -25.17 8.76
C ARG A 218 -11.99 -25.15 8.62
N GLY A 219 -12.55 -24.47 7.59
CA GLY A 219 -14.00 -24.45 7.33
C GLY A 219 -14.58 -25.77 6.82
N ARG A 220 -13.78 -26.63 6.16
CA ARG A 220 -14.23 -27.94 5.66
C ARG A 220 -14.16 -29.06 6.69
N GLY A 221 -13.36 -28.89 7.77
CA GLY A 221 -13.23 -29.90 8.82
C GLY A 221 -14.37 -29.95 9.84
N LEU A 222 -15.22 -28.92 9.92
CA LEU A 222 -16.31 -28.80 10.90
C LEU A 222 -17.68 -29.28 10.40
N LEU A 223 -17.82 -29.65 9.13
CA LEU A 223 -19.08 -30.13 8.55
C LEU A 223 -19.16 -31.68 8.42
N GLY A 224 -18.15 -32.40 8.91
CA GLY A 224 -18.02 -33.86 8.75
C GLY A 224 -18.38 -34.75 9.96
N LEU A 225 -18.88 -34.19 11.06
CA LEU A 225 -19.24 -34.99 12.25
C LEU A 225 -20.62 -34.62 12.79
N ARG A 226 -21.67 -35.00 12.09
CA ARG A 226 -23.01 -35.27 12.63
C ARG A 226 -23.63 -36.44 11.87
N HIS A 227 -23.45 -37.62 12.39
CA HIS A 227 -24.38 -38.74 12.34
C HIS A 227 -24.44 -39.37 13.70
#